data_60742e150a5726df103d286f7a0cc49a
#
_entry.id   60742e150a5726df103d286f7a0cc49a
#
_cell.length_a   1.000
_cell.length_b   1.000
_cell.length_c   1.000
_cell.angle_alpha   90.00
_cell.angle_beta   90.00
_cell.angle_gamma   90.00
#
_symmetry.space_group_name_H-M   'P 1'
#
loop_
_entity.id
_entity.type
_entity.pdbx_description
1 polymer ?
#
loop_
_entity_poly.entity_id
_entity_poly.type
_entity_poly.pdbx_seq_one_letter_code
_entity_poly.pdbx_strand_id
1 'polypeptide(L)'
;FVREVLLRPKFGSAPQVSELVGELSDLYRRNNIAGRRVVRELVMGSGGPAFAVVFVARDAQDFYAEQARTQATLGSELQQLVARIGRLCRDVDFSNYLARQDLGYQPGN
;
A
#
# COMPACT_ATOMS: atom_id res chain seq x y z
N PHE A 1 10.61 8.93 -3.70
CA PHE A 1 10.64 7.60 -3.06
C PHE A 1 9.24 7.00 -3.09
N VAL A 2 9.15 5.78 -3.55
CA VAL A 2 7.88 5.06 -3.64
C VAL A 2 8.06 3.68 -3.01
N ARG A 3 7.17 3.31 -2.11
CA ARG A 3 7.07 1.93 -1.63
C ARG A 3 5.80 1.29 -2.18
N GLU A 4 5.96 0.14 -2.79
CA GLU A 4 4.83 -0.68 -3.22
C GLU A 4 4.74 -1.91 -2.32
N VAL A 5 3.55 -2.15 -1.80
CA VAL A 5 3.21 -3.39 -1.09
C VAL A 5 2.25 -4.16 -1.98
N LEU A 6 2.68 -5.32 -2.45
CA LEU A 6 1.88 -6.16 -3.32
C LEU A 6 1.24 -7.26 -2.49
N LEU A 7 -0.09 -7.28 -2.47
CA LEU A 7 -0.89 -8.24 -1.72
C LEU A 7 -1.48 -9.26 -2.68
N ARG A 8 -1.13 -10.53 -2.52
CA ARG A 8 -1.70 -11.62 -3.32
C ARG A 8 -2.64 -12.44 -2.45
N PRO A 9 -3.96 -12.30 -2.63
CA PRO A 9 -4.93 -13.04 -1.81
C PRO A 9 -4.82 -14.55 -2.01
N LYS A 10 -5.14 -15.29 -0.96
CA LYS A 10 -5.40 -16.72 -1.07
C LYS A 10 -6.58 -16.94 -1.98
N PHE A 11 -6.68 -18.13 -2.58
CA PHE A 11 -7.77 -18.50 -3.47
C PHE A 11 -9.12 -18.21 -2.80
N GLY A 12 -9.97 -17.44 -3.48
CA GLY A 12 -11.30 -17.10 -2.98
C GLY A 12 -11.33 -15.95 -1.97
N SER A 13 -10.19 -15.38 -1.58
CA SER A 13 -10.13 -14.34 -0.54
C SER A 13 -10.03 -12.92 -1.09
N ALA A 14 -9.99 -12.72 -2.41
CA ALA A 14 -9.84 -11.39 -3.00
C ALA A 14 -10.91 -10.39 -2.54
N PRO A 15 -12.22 -10.76 -2.47
CA PRO A 15 -13.23 -9.80 -1.99
C PRO A 15 -13.01 -9.34 -0.55
N GLN A 16 -12.58 -10.25 0.32
CA GLN A 16 -12.30 -9.93 1.72
C GLN A 16 -11.06 -9.04 1.86
N VAL A 17 -10.02 -9.31 1.07
CA VAL A 17 -8.83 -8.45 1.05
C VAL A 17 -9.19 -7.05 0.57
N SER A 18 -10.00 -6.94 -0.49
CA SER A 18 -10.49 -5.66 -0.99
C SER A 18 -11.23 -4.87 0.09
N GLU A 19 -12.11 -5.53 0.83
CA GLU A 19 -12.86 -4.90 1.92
C GLU A 19 -11.94 -4.41 3.03
N LEU A 20 -10.96 -5.21 3.43
CA LEU A 20 -10.01 -4.83 4.48
C LEU A 20 -9.08 -3.69 4.04
N VAL A 21 -8.66 -3.68 2.79
CA VAL A 21 -7.87 -2.57 2.24
C VAL A 21 -8.70 -1.28 2.25
N GLY A 22 -10.00 -1.37 1.96
CA GLY A 22 -10.93 -0.26 2.07
C GLY A 22 -11.06 0.25 3.51
N GLU A 23 -11.17 -0.65 4.48
CA GLU A 23 -11.19 -0.29 5.91
C GLU A 23 -9.89 0.41 6.33
N LEU A 24 -8.77 -0.06 5.85
CA LEU A 24 -7.47 0.56 6.11
C LEU A 24 -7.41 1.99 5.55
N SER A 25 -7.91 2.19 4.34
CA SER A 25 -7.99 3.52 3.74
C SER A 25 -8.89 4.46 4.54
N ASP A 26 -10.01 3.95 5.03
CA ASP A 26 -10.93 4.73 5.88
C ASP A 26 -10.29 5.09 7.21
N LEU A 27 -9.52 4.17 7.79
CA LEU A 27 -8.80 4.43 9.04
C LEU A 27 -7.81 5.59 8.86
N TYR A 28 -7.05 5.59 7.76
CA TYR A 28 -6.12 6.66 7.44
C TYR A 28 -6.86 7.99 7.25
N ARG A 29 -7.97 7.97 6.51
CA ARG A 29 -8.75 9.17 6.22
C ARG A 29 -9.34 9.78 7.49
N ARG A 30 -9.93 8.95 8.36
CA ARG A 30 -10.56 9.41 9.60
C ARG A 30 -9.56 10.06 10.56
N ASN A 31 -8.29 9.64 10.50
CA ASN A 31 -7.24 10.15 11.38
C ASN A 31 -6.35 11.20 10.71
N ASN A 32 -6.71 11.65 9.52
CA ASN A 32 -5.98 12.67 8.76
C ASN A 32 -4.49 12.32 8.63
N ILE A 33 -4.19 11.07 8.32
CA ILE A 33 -2.81 10.63 8.18
C ILE A 33 -2.19 11.32 6.96
N ALA A 34 -1.06 11.96 7.16
CA ALA A 34 -0.32 12.66 6.11
C ALA A 34 0.31 11.65 5.14
N GLY A 35 0.62 12.13 3.94
CA GLY A 35 1.26 11.33 2.91
C GLY A 35 0.27 10.89 1.84
N ARG A 36 0.84 10.53 0.70
CA ARG A 36 0.06 10.09 -0.45
C ARG A 36 0.08 8.58 -0.55
N ARG A 37 -1.11 8.01 -0.68
CA ARG A 37 -1.27 6.56 -0.85
C ARG A 37 -2.26 6.28 -1.97
N VAL A 38 -1.91 5.34 -2.83
CA VAL A 38 -2.74 4.91 -3.94
C VAL A 38 -2.89 3.40 -3.87
N VAL A 39 -4.10 2.91 -4.11
CA VAL A 39 -4.37 1.47 -4.18
C VAL A 39 -4.72 1.12 -5.62
N ARG A 40 -4.09 0.07 -6.15
CA ARG A 40 -4.37 -0.44 -7.50
C ARG A 40 -4.75 -1.90 -7.40
N GLU A 41 -5.70 -2.31 -8.23
CA GLU A 41 -6.09 -3.71 -8.34
C GLU A 41 -5.57 -4.26 -9.66
N LEU A 42 -4.87 -5.39 -9.60
CA LEU A 42 -4.46 -6.12 -10.78
C LEU A 42 -5.62 -7.02 -11.21
N VAL A 43 -6.26 -6.69 -12.31
CA VAL A 43 -7.44 -7.42 -12.80
C VAL A 43 -7.08 -8.53 -13.78
N MET A 44 -5.90 -8.43 -14.44
CA MET A 44 -5.36 -9.44 -15.35
C MET A 44 -3.87 -9.55 -15.16
N GLY A 45 -3.36 -10.75 -15.17
CA GLY A 45 -1.92 -11.01 -15.07
C GLY A 45 -1.63 -12.39 -14.54
N SER A 46 -0.37 -12.81 -14.63
CA SER A 46 0.08 -14.09 -14.09
C SER A 46 0.05 -14.02 -12.55
N GLY A 47 -0.41 -15.07 -11.92
CA GLY A 47 -0.49 -15.15 -10.46
C GLY A 47 -1.84 -14.75 -9.87
N GLY A 48 -2.82 -14.42 -10.70
CA GLY A 48 -4.19 -14.14 -10.26
C GLY A 48 -4.41 -12.73 -9.71
N PRO A 49 -5.52 -12.48 -9.02
CA PRO A 49 -5.83 -11.16 -8.47
C PRO A 49 -4.78 -10.69 -7.48
N ALA A 50 -4.49 -9.39 -7.50
CA ALA A 50 -3.55 -8.77 -6.58
C ALA A 50 -3.94 -7.32 -6.31
N PHE A 51 -3.51 -6.79 -5.16
CA PHE A 51 -3.69 -5.39 -4.81
C PHE A 51 -2.32 -4.79 -4.55
N ALA A 52 -2.05 -3.64 -5.15
CA ALA A 52 -0.83 -2.89 -4.89
C ALA A 52 -1.18 -1.66 -4.06
N VAL A 53 -0.60 -1.56 -2.88
CA VAL A 53 -0.72 -0.36 -2.04
C VAL A 53 0.57 0.43 -2.23
N VAL A 54 0.46 1.63 -2.78
CA VAL A 54 1.61 2.45 -3.17
C VAL A 54 1.67 3.69 -2.27
N PHE A 55 2.79 3.84 -1.60
CA PHE A 55 3.08 5.01 -0.77
C PHE A 55 4.09 5.89 -1.49
N VAL A 56 3.81 7.19 -1.56
CA VAL A 56 4.70 8.17 -2.20
C VAL A 56 5.20 9.14 -1.14
N ALA A 57 6.50 9.31 -1.06
CA ALA A 57 7.14 10.26 -0.15
C ALA A 57 8.25 11.02 -0.89
N ARG A 58 8.65 12.15 -0.34
CA ARG A 58 9.71 12.97 -0.91
C ARG A 58 11.03 12.20 -0.98
N ASP A 59 11.35 11.47 0.08
CA ASP A 59 12.55 10.64 0.20
C ASP A 59 12.31 9.51 1.22
N ALA A 60 13.28 8.62 1.37
CA ALA A 60 13.17 7.48 2.27
C ALA A 60 13.05 7.93 3.74
N GLN A 61 13.79 8.96 4.13
CA GLN A 61 13.75 9.49 5.49
C GLN A 61 12.35 9.98 5.85
N ASP A 62 11.74 10.74 4.96
CA ASP A 62 10.38 11.25 5.09
C ASP A 62 9.38 10.10 5.21
N PHE A 63 9.55 9.08 4.36
CA PHE A 63 8.68 7.90 4.38
C PHE A 63 8.71 7.22 5.75
N TYR A 64 9.89 6.95 6.29
CA TYR A 64 10.03 6.27 7.58
C TYR A 64 9.54 7.13 8.75
N ALA A 65 9.74 8.45 8.67
CA ALA A 65 9.22 9.38 9.67
C ALA A 65 7.69 9.39 9.68
N GLU A 66 7.07 9.42 8.51
CA GLU A 66 5.60 9.37 8.38
C GLU A 66 5.06 8.03 8.87
N GLN A 67 5.74 6.93 8.57
CA GLN A 67 5.34 5.60 9.02
C GLN A 67 5.36 5.50 10.55
N ALA A 68 6.39 6.04 11.19
CA ALA A 68 6.50 6.07 12.65
C ALA A 68 5.35 6.89 13.27
N ARG A 69 5.04 8.06 12.70
CA ARG A 69 3.92 8.88 13.16
C ARG A 69 2.59 8.17 12.99
N THR A 70 2.40 7.48 11.87
CA THR A 70 1.18 6.72 11.59
C THR A 70 0.99 5.62 12.62
N GLN A 71 2.04 4.86 12.93
CA GLN A 71 1.96 3.81 13.94
C GLN A 71 1.69 4.37 15.33
N ALA A 72 2.27 5.50 15.67
CA ALA A 72 2.01 6.15 16.95
C ALA A 72 0.55 6.63 17.07
N THR A 73 -0.04 7.08 15.97
CA THR A 73 -1.42 7.59 15.95
C THR A 73 -2.44 6.45 15.93
N LEU A 74 -2.23 5.44 15.08
CA LEU A 74 -3.22 4.37 14.85
C LEU A 74 -3.07 3.18 15.77
N GLY A 75 -1.84 2.92 16.23
CA GLY A 75 -1.57 1.90 17.24
C GLY A 75 -2.06 0.51 16.88
N SER A 76 -2.78 -0.11 17.81
CA SER A 76 -3.25 -1.48 17.66
C SER A 76 -4.29 -1.67 16.56
N GLU A 77 -5.07 -0.64 16.22
CA GLU A 77 -6.05 -0.71 15.13
C GLU A 77 -5.37 -1.01 13.78
N LEU A 78 -4.27 -0.31 13.50
CA LEU A 78 -3.49 -0.55 12.30
C LEU A 78 -2.92 -1.96 12.30
N GLN A 79 -2.33 -2.38 13.41
CA GLN A 79 -1.72 -3.70 13.54
C GLN A 79 -2.74 -4.82 13.32
N GLN A 80 -3.94 -4.68 13.86
CA GLN A 80 -5.00 -5.66 13.71
C GLN A 80 -5.47 -5.78 12.26
N LEU A 81 -5.66 -4.67 11.56
CA LEU A 81 -6.04 -4.68 10.16
C LEU A 81 -4.95 -5.30 9.28
N VAL A 82 -3.70 -4.92 9.49
CA VAL A 82 -2.57 -5.47 8.75
C VAL A 82 -2.46 -6.98 8.98
N ALA A 83 -2.63 -7.44 10.21
CA ALA A 83 -2.59 -8.86 10.54
C ALA A 83 -3.72 -9.63 9.85
N ARG A 84 -4.93 -9.06 9.82
CA ARG A 84 -6.08 -9.69 9.15
C ARG A 84 -5.85 -9.80 7.64
N ILE A 85 -5.34 -8.75 7.02
CA ILE A 85 -4.97 -8.76 5.61
C ILE A 85 -3.92 -9.85 5.35
N GLY A 86 -2.89 -9.91 6.17
CA GLY A 86 -1.81 -10.88 6.02
C GLY A 86 -2.30 -12.33 6.08
N ARG A 87 -3.27 -12.61 6.94
CA ARG A 87 -3.85 -13.97 7.04
C ARG A 87 -4.63 -14.39 5.80
N LEU A 88 -5.16 -13.42 5.04
CA LEU A 88 -5.93 -13.69 3.82
C LEU A 88 -5.06 -13.69 2.56
N CYS A 89 -3.79 -13.34 2.69
CA CYS A 89 -2.85 -13.32 1.56
C CYS A 89 -1.93 -14.52 1.61
N ARG A 90 -1.65 -15.09 0.43
CA ARG A 90 -0.63 -16.14 0.30
C ARG A 90 0.77 -15.56 0.25
N ASP A 91 0.88 -14.29 -0.17
CA ASP A 91 2.13 -13.57 -0.34
C ASP A 91 1.92 -12.10 -0.07
N VAL A 92 2.92 -11.47 0.55
CA VAL A 92 3.00 -10.01 0.68
C VAL A 92 4.42 -9.60 0.31
N ASP A 93 4.58 -8.84 -0.78
CA ASP A 93 5.89 -8.41 -1.27
C ASP A 93 6.04 -6.90 -1.12
N PHE A 94 7.26 -6.48 -0.78
CA PHE A 94 7.62 -5.07 -0.67
C PHE A 94 8.64 -4.71 -1.73
N SER A 95 8.47 -3.57 -2.36
CA SER A 95 9.45 -3.02 -3.31
C SER A 95 9.58 -1.52 -3.10
N ASN A 96 10.80 -1.02 -3.17
CA ASN A 96 11.09 0.40 -3.08
C ASN A 96 11.62 0.89 -4.42
N TYR A 97 11.14 2.06 -4.83
CA TYR A 97 11.50 2.65 -6.12
C TYR A 97 11.93 4.09 -5.93
N LEU A 98 12.88 4.52 -6.77
CA LEU A 98 13.23 5.92 -6.94
C LEU A 98 12.81 6.35 -8.33
N ALA A 99 12.15 7.50 -8.43
CA ALA A 99 11.82 8.07 -9.72
C ALA A 99 13.10 8.48 -10.45
N ARG A 100 13.22 8.08 -11.71
CA ARG A 100 14.35 8.37 -12.58
C ARG A 100 13.83 9.14 -13.79
N GLN A 101 13.63 10.44 -13.63
CA GLN A 101 13.12 11.29 -14.71
C GLN A 101 14.07 11.33 -15.91
N ASP A 102 15.36 11.14 -15.68
CA ASP A 102 16.38 11.07 -16.71
C ASP A 102 16.23 9.86 -17.63
N LEU A 103 15.56 8.81 -17.17
CA LEU A 103 15.30 7.60 -17.97
C LEU A 103 13.90 7.56 -18.55
N GLY A 104 13.03 8.46 -18.13
CA GLY A 104 11.66 8.52 -18.60
C GLY A 104 11.50 9.51 -19.75
N TYR A 105 10.30 9.52 -20.31
CA TYR A 105 9.92 10.44 -21.37
C TYR A 105 8.60 11.10 -21.00
N GLN A 106 8.59 12.44 -21.06
CA GLN A 106 7.38 13.23 -20.80
C GLN A 106 7.13 14.14 -22.00
N PRO A 107 6.22 13.74 -22.91
CA PRO A 107 5.92 14.57 -24.07
C PRO A 107 5.13 15.82 -23.69
N GLY A 108 5.37 16.91 -24.42
CA GLY A 108 4.45 18.04 -24.45
C GLY A 108 4.34 18.87 -23.19
N ASN A 109 5.40 19.21 -22.60
CA ASN A 109 5.36 20.15 -21.49
C ASN A 109 5.02 21.54 -21.94
#